data_bc252bea90e53ef2f7338c9ce1848c02
#
_entry.id   bc252bea90e53ef2f7338c9ce1848c02
#
_cell.length_a   1.000
_cell.length_b   1.000
_cell.length_c   1.000
_cell.angle_alpha   90.00
_cell.angle_beta   90.00
_cell.angle_gamma   90.00
#
_symmetry.space_group_name_H-M   'P 1'
#
loop_
_entity.id
_entity.type
_entity.pdbx_description
1 polymer ?
#
loop_
_entity_poly.entity_id
_entity_poly.type
_entity_poly.pdbx_seq_one_letter_code
_entity_poly.pdbx_strand_id
1 'polypeptide(L)'
;MHELCYATSEKPTGKFTYRGVLVSNCDMHIDTYKPADMPSAYGGNNHGSIVEISSEWYIFYHRQTNGTWYSRQGCAEKLHLAEDGSFRQVELTSCGLNGGSLVGRGEYPAYIACNLFTAEESIFDANQRFPRVMQDGRDGDKEPGYISHITDTTTLGFKYFE
;
A
#
# COMPACT_ATOMS: atom_id res chain seq x y z
N MET A 1 8.92 -5.61 -9.00
CA MET A 1 8.17 -5.07 -7.85
C MET A 1 8.68 -3.67 -7.58
N HIS A 2 7.82 -2.81 -7.04
CA HIS A 2 8.20 -1.43 -6.75
C HIS A 2 8.15 -1.22 -5.24
N GLU A 3 9.28 -0.78 -4.70
CA GLU A 3 9.51 -0.62 -3.28
C GLU A 3 10.03 0.79 -3.01
N LEU A 4 9.63 1.36 -1.89
CA LEU A 4 10.28 2.53 -1.34
C LEU A 4 11.28 2.06 -0.29
N CYS A 5 12.53 2.43 -0.52
CA CYS A 5 13.63 2.14 0.37
C CYS A 5 14.17 3.44 0.97
N TYR A 6 14.95 3.33 2.03
CA TYR A 6 15.57 4.49 2.62
C TYR A 6 17.05 4.26 2.95
N ALA A 7 17.74 5.35 3.08
CA ALA A 7 19.12 5.41 3.52
C ALA A 7 19.31 6.58 4.49
N THR A 8 20.25 6.46 5.38
CA THR A 8 20.58 7.50 6.37
C THR A 8 21.98 8.04 6.16
N SER A 9 22.18 9.29 6.54
CA SER A 9 23.48 9.93 6.59
C SER A 9 23.52 10.96 7.71
N GLU A 10 24.68 11.19 8.31
CA GLU A 10 24.88 12.23 9.30
C GLU A 10 24.89 13.65 8.70
N LYS A 11 25.09 13.75 7.39
CA LYS A 11 25.16 15.04 6.67
C LYS A 11 24.44 14.93 5.34
N PRO A 12 23.79 16.02 4.87
CA PRO A 12 23.10 16.02 3.57
C PRO A 12 23.98 15.64 2.37
N THR A 13 25.27 15.90 2.47
CA THR A 13 26.29 15.58 1.44
C THR A 13 27.21 14.42 1.82
N GLY A 14 26.89 13.69 2.89
CA GLY A 14 27.71 12.60 3.41
C GLY A 14 27.50 11.29 2.68
N LYS A 15 28.17 10.25 3.17
CA LYS A 15 27.91 8.87 2.72
C LYS A 15 26.56 8.43 3.27
N PHE A 16 25.70 7.92 2.37
CA PHE A 16 24.43 7.31 2.74
C PHE A 16 24.60 5.82 3.00
N THR A 17 24.01 5.36 4.09
CA THR A 17 23.94 3.94 4.45
C THR A 17 22.52 3.45 4.16
N TYR A 18 22.38 2.44 3.31
CA TYR A 18 21.11 1.79 3.03
C TYR A 18 20.57 1.11 4.29
N ARG A 19 19.30 1.31 4.58
CA ARG A 19 18.64 0.83 5.80
C ARG A 19 17.52 -0.18 5.55
N GLY A 20 17.05 -0.31 4.33
CA GLY A 20 16.03 -1.29 3.98
C GLY A 20 14.81 -0.71 3.27
N VAL A 21 13.79 -1.53 3.18
CA VAL A 21 12.50 -1.22 2.57
C VAL A 21 11.60 -0.55 3.61
N LEU A 22 10.92 0.52 3.22
CA LEU A 22 9.85 1.16 4.01
C LEU A 22 8.49 0.55 3.69
N VAL A 23 8.18 0.42 2.39
CA VAL A 23 6.94 -0.17 1.92
C VAL A 23 7.14 -0.85 0.57
N SER A 24 6.51 -2.00 0.39
CA SER A 24 6.41 -2.71 -0.88
C SER A 24 4.97 -2.69 -1.36
N ASN A 25 4.72 -2.33 -2.63
CA ASN A 25 3.37 -2.32 -3.20
C ASN A 25 2.66 -3.68 -3.22
N CYS A 26 3.38 -4.75 -3.00
CA CYS A 26 2.86 -6.12 -2.99
C CYS A 26 3.01 -6.79 -1.62
N ASP A 27 3.36 -6.05 -0.57
CA ASP A 27 3.71 -6.60 0.75
C ASP A 27 4.79 -7.70 0.69
N MET A 28 5.72 -7.58 -0.23
CA MET A 28 6.87 -8.50 -0.27
C MET A 28 7.73 -8.32 0.97
N HIS A 29 8.39 -9.39 1.38
CA HIS A 29 9.23 -9.47 2.59
C HIS A 29 8.46 -9.44 3.91
N ILE A 30 7.13 -9.43 3.86
CA ILE A 30 6.26 -9.52 5.04
C ILE A 30 5.84 -10.98 5.24
N ASP A 31 6.20 -11.55 6.38
CA ASP A 31 5.91 -12.93 6.80
C ASP A 31 5.07 -12.93 8.09
N THR A 32 3.93 -12.26 8.04
CA THR A 32 3.01 -12.15 9.19
C THR A 32 1.69 -12.88 8.95
N TYR A 33 1.11 -12.77 7.77
CA TYR A 33 -0.18 -13.37 7.40
C TYR A 33 -0.09 -14.19 6.11
N LYS A 34 1.04 -14.20 5.46
CA LYS A 34 1.35 -14.93 4.22
C LYS A 34 2.85 -15.16 4.12
N PRO A 35 3.32 -16.11 3.29
CA PRO A 35 4.75 -16.25 2.99
C PRO A 35 5.37 -14.93 2.49
N ALA A 36 6.60 -14.66 2.89
CA ALA A 36 7.31 -13.41 2.60
C ALA A 36 7.50 -13.13 1.09
N ASP A 37 7.57 -14.16 0.28
CA ASP A 37 7.72 -14.12 -1.18
C ASP A 37 6.38 -14.14 -1.95
N MET A 38 5.25 -14.24 -1.23
CA MET A 38 3.92 -14.20 -1.83
C MET A 38 3.40 -12.76 -1.92
N PRO A 39 3.08 -12.24 -3.12
CA PRO A 39 2.49 -10.92 -3.24
C PRO A 39 1.01 -10.92 -2.83
N SER A 40 0.56 -9.82 -2.24
CA SER A 40 -0.83 -9.62 -1.79
C SER A 40 -1.64 -8.63 -2.63
N ALA A 41 -0.99 -7.97 -3.58
CA ALA A 41 -1.61 -7.05 -4.52
C ALA A 41 -0.77 -7.01 -5.79
N TYR A 42 -1.30 -6.44 -6.87
CA TYR A 42 -0.48 -6.26 -8.03
C TYR A 42 0.47 -5.06 -7.89
N GLY A 43 1.65 -5.20 -8.45
CA GLY A 43 2.69 -4.18 -8.40
C GLY A 43 2.54 -3.14 -9.50
N GLY A 44 3.16 -2.02 -9.30
CA GLY A 44 3.25 -0.92 -10.25
C GLY A 44 4.18 0.15 -9.71
N ASN A 45 4.20 1.32 -10.32
CA ASN A 45 5.01 2.42 -9.85
C ASN A 45 4.73 2.73 -8.38
N ASN A 46 5.77 3.12 -7.67
CA ASN A 46 5.66 3.61 -6.31
C ASN A 46 6.52 4.87 -6.16
N HIS A 47 5.95 5.89 -5.56
CA HIS A 47 6.65 7.09 -5.08
C HIS A 47 6.03 7.46 -3.75
N GLY A 48 6.80 8.11 -2.91
CA GLY A 48 6.30 8.50 -1.61
C GLY A 48 7.29 9.34 -0.83
N SER A 49 6.89 9.67 0.38
CA SER A 49 7.70 10.44 1.32
C SER A 49 7.31 10.06 2.74
N ILE A 50 8.25 10.23 3.66
CA ILE A 50 7.97 10.12 5.09
C ILE A 50 7.75 11.50 5.69
N VAL A 51 6.89 11.58 6.69
CA VAL A 51 6.62 12.81 7.42
C VAL A 51 6.33 12.49 8.89
N GLU A 52 6.77 13.39 9.76
CA GLU A 52 6.40 13.38 11.17
C GLU A 52 5.21 14.32 11.40
N ILE A 53 4.16 13.78 12.01
CA ILE A 53 2.94 14.52 12.37
C ILE A 53 2.65 14.23 13.83
N SER A 54 2.70 15.26 14.69
CA SER A 54 2.42 15.14 16.13
C SER A 54 3.25 14.05 16.82
N SER A 55 4.55 13.99 16.50
CA SER A 55 5.50 12.99 17.02
C SER A 55 5.24 11.54 16.56
N GLU A 56 4.43 11.35 15.55
CA GLU A 56 4.18 10.08 14.90
C GLU A 56 4.69 10.11 13.45
N TRP A 57 5.32 9.05 13.01
CA TRP A 57 5.86 8.95 11.66
C TRP A 57 4.90 8.24 10.74
N TYR A 58 4.77 8.74 9.51
CA TYR A 58 3.95 8.17 8.46
C TYR A 58 4.73 8.07 7.15
N ILE A 59 4.47 7.01 6.37
CA ILE A 59 4.84 6.90 4.98
C ILE A 59 3.61 7.18 4.12
N PHE A 60 3.71 8.16 3.23
CA PHE A 60 2.74 8.39 2.16
C PHE A 60 3.32 7.80 0.88
N TYR A 61 2.52 7.02 0.19
CA TYR A 61 2.94 6.36 -1.03
C TYR A 61 1.74 6.18 -1.97
N HIS A 62 1.93 5.58 -3.13
CA HIS A 62 0.83 5.26 -4.01
C HIS A 62 0.96 3.84 -4.58
N ARG A 63 -0.18 3.31 -5.01
CA ARG A 63 -0.29 2.06 -5.76
C ARG A 63 -0.95 2.31 -7.10
N GLN A 64 -0.63 1.49 -8.10
CA GLN A 64 -1.38 1.40 -9.34
C GLN A 64 -2.49 0.37 -9.18
N THR A 65 -3.67 0.80 -8.78
CA THR A 65 -4.80 -0.09 -8.50
C THR A 65 -5.85 -0.14 -9.62
N ASN A 66 -5.61 0.57 -10.73
CA ASN A 66 -6.49 0.58 -11.91
C ASN A 66 -5.84 0.00 -13.18
N GLY A 67 -4.75 -0.73 -13.07
CA GLY A 67 -4.11 -1.41 -14.20
C GLY A 67 -3.53 -0.49 -15.29
N THR A 68 -3.38 0.81 -15.04
CA THR A 68 -2.78 1.76 -15.97
C THR A 68 -1.58 2.46 -15.35
N TRP A 69 -0.66 2.91 -16.19
CA TRP A 69 0.52 3.65 -15.74
C TRP A 69 0.20 5.02 -15.12
N TYR A 70 -0.98 5.53 -15.38
CA TYR A 70 -1.40 6.88 -14.97
C TYR A 70 -2.26 6.88 -13.71
N SER A 71 -2.96 5.80 -13.41
CA SER A 71 -3.80 5.73 -12.24
C SER A 71 -2.99 5.45 -10.99
N ARG A 72 -3.18 6.29 -9.99
CA ARG A 72 -2.44 6.22 -8.74
C ARG A 72 -3.39 6.42 -7.56
N GLN A 73 -3.50 5.42 -6.73
CA GLN A 73 -4.21 5.51 -5.47
C GLN A 73 -3.25 5.96 -4.38
N GLY A 74 -3.51 7.09 -3.74
CA GLY A 74 -2.77 7.54 -2.56
C GLY A 74 -3.03 6.63 -1.36
N CYS A 75 -1.96 6.23 -0.68
CA CYS A 75 -1.97 5.37 0.49
C CYS A 75 -1.11 5.98 1.59
N ALA A 76 -1.37 5.60 2.83
CA ALA A 76 -0.55 5.98 3.98
C ALA A 76 -0.53 4.86 5.01
N GLU A 77 0.62 4.69 5.67
CA GLU A 77 0.80 3.78 6.79
C GLU A 77 1.60 4.46 7.90
N LYS A 78 1.32 4.10 9.14
CA LYS A 78 2.12 4.54 10.27
C LYS A 78 3.46 3.83 10.28
N LEU A 79 4.55 4.59 10.40
CA LEU A 79 5.91 4.06 10.55
C LEU A 79 6.27 3.96 12.03
N HIS A 80 6.97 2.89 12.38
CA HIS A 80 7.53 2.70 13.71
C HIS A 80 9.03 2.99 13.69
N LEU A 81 9.42 4.07 14.35
CA LEU A 81 10.81 4.42 14.58
C LEU A 81 11.35 3.55 15.73
N ALA A 82 12.37 2.76 15.45
CA ALA A 82 13.06 1.97 16.46
C ALA A 82 14.04 2.82 17.28
N GLU A 83 14.49 2.31 18.42
CA GLU A 83 15.44 3.01 19.31
C GLU A 83 16.77 3.33 18.62
N ASP A 84 17.19 2.54 17.63
CA ASP A 84 18.40 2.76 16.86
C ASP A 84 18.22 3.78 15.71
N GLY A 85 17.04 4.42 15.62
CA GLY A 85 16.70 5.37 14.57
C GLY A 85 16.35 4.74 13.23
N SER A 86 16.16 3.43 13.16
CA SER A 86 15.71 2.75 11.96
C SER A 86 14.18 2.67 11.89
N PHE A 87 13.65 2.52 10.68
CA PHE A 87 12.25 2.19 10.43
C PHE A 87 12.11 0.74 9.99
N ARG A 88 11.09 0.08 10.51
CA ARG A 88 10.70 -1.23 9.99
C ARG A 88 9.82 -1.07 8.77
N GLN A 89 9.90 -2.03 7.85
CA GLN A 89 8.97 -2.10 6.72
C GLN A 89 7.54 -2.18 7.25
N VAL A 90 6.65 -1.37 6.66
CA VAL A 90 5.23 -1.41 6.96
C VAL A 90 4.49 -2.39 6.06
N GLU A 91 3.46 -2.95 6.61
CA GLU A 91 2.47 -3.76 5.93
C GLU A 91 1.44 -2.86 5.24
N LEU A 92 0.92 -3.26 4.09
CA LEU A 92 -0.22 -2.59 3.47
C LEU A 92 -1.47 -2.87 4.29
N THR A 93 -2.12 -1.81 4.77
CA THR A 93 -3.35 -1.93 5.57
C THR A 93 -4.50 -1.10 5.00
N SER A 94 -5.68 -1.29 5.55
CA SER A 94 -6.84 -0.43 5.28
C SER A 94 -6.92 0.74 6.27
N CYS A 95 -5.99 0.83 7.22
CA CYS A 95 -6.05 1.79 8.32
C CYS A 95 -5.68 3.21 7.92
N GLY A 96 -4.79 3.37 6.95
CA GLY A 96 -4.36 4.70 6.50
C GLY A 96 -3.85 5.57 7.65
N LEU A 97 -4.38 6.77 7.78
CA LEU A 97 -4.01 7.73 8.82
C LEU A 97 -4.72 7.49 10.17
N ASN A 98 -5.53 6.44 10.29
CA ASN A 98 -6.20 6.13 11.56
C ASN A 98 -5.21 5.79 12.69
N GLY A 99 -4.00 5.38 12.35
CA GLY A 99 -2.94 5.10 13.32
C GLY A 99 -3.08 3.77 14.07
N GLY A 100 -4.15 3.03 13.84
CA GLY A 100 -4.47 1.73 14.42
C GLY A 100 -5.66 1.08 13.70
N SER A 101 -6.17 -0.01 14.24
CA SER A 101 -7.32 -0.72 13.66
C SER A 101 -8.52 0.18 13.45
N LEU A 102 -9.26 -0.08 12.39
CA LEU A 102 -10.55 0.55 12.15
C LEU A 102 -11.63 -0.10 13.03
N VAL A 103 -12.64 0.67 13.39
CA VAL A 103 -13.78 0.14 14.15
C VAL A 103 -14.55 -0.88 13.31
N GLY A 104 -14.81 -2.08 13.85
CA GLY A 104 -15.49 -3.17 13.14
C GLY A 104 -16.99 -2.95 12.88
N ARG A 105 -17.45 -1.71 12.97
CA ARG A 105 -18.84 -1.30 12.71
C ARG A 105 -18.87 -0.08 11.82
N GLY A 106 -19.81 -0.05 10.89
CA GLY A 106 -20.04 1.10 10.01
C GLY A 106 -19.89 0.74 8.55
N GLU A 107 -19.85 1.77 7.73
CA GLU A 107 -19.67 1.66 6.29
C GLU A 107 -18.27 2.12 5.93
N TYR A 108 -17.57 1.33 5.15
CA TYR A 108 -16.24 1.64 4.65
C TYR A 108 -16.21 1.51 3.14
N PRO A 109 -15.51 2.40 2.45
CA PRO A 109 -15.40 2.30 1.00
C PRO A 109 -14.55 1.09 0.61
N ALA A 110 -15.01 0.32 -0.38
CA ALA A 110 -14.33 -0.90 -0.83
C ALA A 110 -12.90 -0.63 -1.34
N TYR A 111 -12.61 0.58 -1.83
CA TYR A 111 -11.28 0.93 -2.34
C TYR A 111 -10.18 0.99 -1.28
N ILE A 112 -10.50 0.90 0.02
CA ILE A 112 -9.49 0.75 1.07
C ILE A 112 -8.92 -0.67 1.17
N ALA A 113 -9.36 -1.60 0.32
CA ALA A 113 -8.80 -2.94 0.27
C ALA A 113 -7.28 -2.90 0.10
N CYS A 114 -6.56 -3.49 1.05
CA CYS A 114 -5.10 -3.58 1.02
C CYS A 114 -4.63 -4.80 0.23
N ASN A 115 -5.38 -5.91 0.25
CA ASN A 115 -5.15 -7.06 -0.60
C ASN A 115 -6.08 -6.99 -1.82
N LEU A 116 -5.52 -7.14 -3.01
CA LEU A 116 -6.23 -6.97 -4.27
C LEU A 116 -5.56 -7.85 -5.33
N PHE A 117 -6.02 -9.09 -5.48
CA PHE A 117 -5.46 -10.05 -6.42
C PHE A 117 -6.47 -11.11 -6.86
N THR A 118 -6.10 -11.87 -7.87
CA THR A 118 -6.84 -13.04 -8.34
C THR A 118 -5.87 -14.20 -8.56
N ALA A 119 -6.34 -15.43 -8.38
CA ALA A 119 -5.55 -16.62 -8.66
C ALA A 119 -5.44 -16.93 -10.18
N GLU A 120 -6.26 -16.29 -11.00
CA GLU A 120 -6.31 -16.55 -12.45
C GLU A 120 -5.22 -15.81 -13.25
N GLU A 121 -4.62 -14.77 -12.66
CA GLU A 121 -3.68 -13.90 -13.36
C GLU A 121 -2.48 -13.54 -12.51
N SER A 122 -1.35 -13.39 -13.21
CA SER A 122 -0.15 -12.83 -12.59
C SER A 122 -0.40 -11.38 -12.17
N ILE A 123 0.10 -11.01 -11.00
CA ILE A 123 0.09 -9.63 -10.51
C ILE A 123 0.81 -8.65 -11.44
N PHE A 124 1.63 -9.14 -12.36
CA PHE A 124 2.37 -8.33 -13.32
C PHE A 124 1.64 -8.14 -14.65
N ASP A 125 0.63 -8.97 -14.91
CA ASP A 125 -0.21 -8.92 -16.11
C ASP A 125 -1.59 -8.38 -15.73
N ALA A 126 -1.66 -7.17 -15.20
CA ALA A 126 -2.90 -6.53 -14.78
C ALA A 126 -3.84 -6.28 -15.99
N ASN A 127 -4.31 -7.36 -16.57
CA ASN A 127 -5.25 -7.35 -17.68
C ASN A 127 -6.70 -7.20 -17.19
N GLN A 128 -7.68 -7.59 -18.01
CA GLN A 128 -9.09 -7.35 -17.73
C GLN A 128 -9.68 -8.15 -16.56
N ARG A 129 -9.02 -9.22 -16.10
CA ARG A 129 -9.53 -10.08 -15.01
C ARG A 129 -9.00 -9.70 -13.65
N PHE A 130 -7.95 -8.88 -13.60
CA PHE A 130 -7.39 -8.46 -12.33
C PHE A 130 -8.31 -7.42 -11.66
N PRO A 131 -8.64 -7.57 -10.36
CA PRO A 131 -9.50 -6.62 -9.67
C PRO A 131 -8.88 -5.21 -9.64
N ARG A 132 -9.71 -4.20 -9.83
CA ARG A 132 -9.28 -2.81 -9.98
C ARG A 132 -10.10 -1.87 -9.13
N VAL A 133 -9.44 -0.86 -8.59
CA VAL A 133 -10.11 0.29 -8.01
C VAL A 133 -10.47 1.25 -9.16
N MET A 134 -11.74 1.47 -9.36
CA MET A 134 -12.30 2.34 -10.38
C MET A 134 -12.98 3.54 -9.73
N GLN A 135 -13.07 4.62 -10.48
CA GLN A 135 -13.84 5.80 -10.14
C GLN A 135 -14.50 6.32 -11.41
N ASP A 136 -15.79 6.58 -11.36
CA ASP A 136 -16.51 7.25 -12.44
C ASP A 136 -16.31 8.77 -12.32
N GLY A 137 -16.21 9.46 -13.46
CA GLY A 137 -15.96 10.88 -13.47
C GLY A 137 -14.49 11.26 -13.69
N ARG A 138 -14.17 12.52 -13.45
CA ARG A 138 -12.82 13.07 -13.61
C ARG A 138 -12.06 13.08 -12.30
N ASP A 139 -10.73 13.14 -12.39
CA ASP A 139 -9.88 13.37 -11.22
C ASP A 139 -10.36 14.63 -10.48
N GLY A 140 -10.62 14.45 -9.17
CA GLY A 140 -11.13 15.51 -8.31
C GLY A 140 -12.66 15.53 -8.15
N ASP A 141 -13.41 14.76 -8.92
CA ASP A 141 -14.83 14.55 -8.67
C ASP A 141 -15.01 13.79 -7.35
N LYS A 142 -16.10 14.10 -6.62
CA LYS A 142 -16.40 13.48 -5.33
C LYS A 142 -17.09 12.11 -5.45
N GLU A 143 -17.06 11.52 -6.63
CA GLU A 143 -17.65 10.20 -6.84
C GLU A 143 -16.88 9.13 -6.06
N PRO A 144 -17.58 8.26 -5.34
CA PRO A 144 -16.93 7.21 -4.57
C PRO A 144 -16.26 6.19 -5.51
N GLY A 145 -15.02 5.80 -5.17
CA GLY A 145 -14.36 4.70 -5.85
C GLY A 145 -15.04 3.35 -5.53
N TYR A 146 -14.94 2.41 -6.45
CA TYR A 146 -15.44 1.05 -6.29
C TYR A 146 -14.43 0.02 -6.83
N ILE A 147 -14.62 -1.24 -6.50
CA ILE A 147 -13.81 -2.33 -7.04
C ILE A 147 -14.58 -3.02 -8.16
N SER A 148 -13.93 -3.19 -9.28
CA SER A 148 -14.46 -3.87 -10.48
C SER A 148 -13.60 -5.07 -10.88
N HIS A 149 -14.01 -5.78 -11.93
CA HIS A 149 -13.32 -6.97 -12.46
C HIS A 149 -13.20 -8.09 -11.42
N ILE A 150 -14.25 -8.29 -10.64
CA ILE A 150 -14.35 -9.35 -9.64
C ILE A 150 -14.71 -10.65 -10.36
N THR A 151 -13.94 -11.69 -10.10
CA THR A 151 -14.16 -13.07 -10.58
C THR A 151 -14.28 -14.02 -9.37
N ASP A 152 -14.57 -15.29 -9.64
CA ASP A 152 -14.72 -16.31 -8.57
C ASP A 152 -13.43 -16.51 -7.75
N THR A 153 -12.27 -16.16 -8.30
CA THR A 153 -10.98 -16.31 -7.64
C THR A 153 -10.42 -15.01 -7.07
N THR A 154 -11.19 -13.92 -7.15
CA THR A 154 -10.77 -12.62 -6.62
C THR A 154 -10.68 -12.63 -5.10
N THR A 155 -9.58 -12.13 -4.59
CA THR A 155 -9.39 -11.85 -3.17
C THR A 155 -9.33 -10.36 -2.92
N LEU A 156 -10.21 -9.87 -2.05
CA LEU A 156 -10.20 -8.52 -1.51
C LEU A 156 -9.96 -8.63 0.00
N GLY A 157 -8.82 -8.13 0.45
CA GLY A 157 -8.47 -8.16 1.87
C GLY A 157 -8.53 -6.77 2.50
N PHE A 158 -9.05 -6.74 3.72
CA PHE A 158 -9.16 -5.54 4.54
C PHE A 158 -8.50 -5.80 5.89
N LYS A 159 -7.59 -4.96 6.32
CA LYS A 159 -6.84 -5.07 7.58
C LYS A 159 -6.65 -3.66 8.16
N TYR A 160 -6.74 -3.43 9.41
CA TYR A 160 -7.20 -4.27 10.51
C TYR A 160 -8.48 -3.67 11.07
N PHE A 161 -9.36 -4.49 11.63
CA PHE A 161 -10.64 -4.08 12.22
C PHE A 161 -10.79 -4.68 13.62
N GLU A 162 -11.36 -3.93 14.57
CA GLU A 162 -11.65 -4.34 15.95
C GLU A 162 -12.99 -3.81 16.47
#